data_33128453464ee40d293d36b414c56765
#
_entry.id   33128453464ee40d293d36b414c56765
#
_cell.length_a   1.000
_cell.length_b   1.000
_cell.length_c   1.000
_cell.angle_alpha   90.00
_cell.angle_beta   90.00
_cell.angle_gamma   90.00
#
_symmetry.space_group_name_H-M   'P 1'
#
loop_
_entity.id
_entity.type
_entity.pdbx_description
1 polymer ?
#
loop_
_entity_poly.entity_id
_entity_poly.type
_entity_poly.pdbx_seq_one_letter_code
_entity_poly.pdbx_strand_id
1 'polypeptide(L)' 'MEIKIIRQIDKLGRIVIPKDVRRTFNISSGDDISITLANDSIILKKEEKNEKIHS' A
#
# COMPACT_ATOMS: atom_id res chain seq x y z
N MET A 1 -10.00 12.34 -10.98
CA MET A 1 -11.06 11.43 -10.52
C MET A 1 -10.59 10.64 -9.33
N GLU A 2 -11.40 10.59 -8.30
CA GLU A 2 -11.06 9.84 -7.11
C GLU A 2 -11.77 8.52 -7.07
N ILE A 3 -11.05 7.52 -6.62
CA ILE A 3 -11.63 6.20 -6.44
C ILE A 3 -11.61 5.90 -4.96
N LYS A 4 -12.78 5.51 -4.45
CA LYS A 4 -12.90 5.20 -3.04
C LYS A 4 -13.31 3.75 -2.89
N ILE A 5 -12.51 3.00 -2.16
CA ILE A 5 -12.77 1.60 -1.91
C ILE A 5 -12.79 1.40 -0.40
N ILE A 6 -13.85 0.78 0.10
CA ILE A 6 -14.01 0.61 1.53
C ILE A 6 -13.68 -0.81 1.90
N ARG A 7 -12.76 -0.98 2.83
CA ARG A 7 -12.38 -2.29 3.34
C ARG A 7 -12.48 -2.25 4.86
N GLN A 8 -12.68 -3.40 5.45
CA GLN A 8 -12.81 -3.49 6.89
C GLN A 8 -11.54 -4.03 7.51
N ILE A 9 -11.22 -3.50 8.68
CA ILE A 9 -10.10 -4.00 9.47
C ILE A 9 -10.54 -5.30 10.14
N ASP A 10 -9.71 -6.33 10.08
CA ASP A 10 -10.04 -7.59 10.74
C ASP A 10 -9.53 -7.58 12.18
N LYS A 11 -9.69 -8.73 12.85
CA LYS A 11 -9.34 -8.80 14.26
C LYS A 11 -7.86 -8.63 14.53
N LEU A 12 -7.05 -8.91 13.54
CA LEU A 12 -5.60 -8.81 13.69
C LEU A 12 -5.08 -7.48 13.19
N GLY A 13 -5.97 -6.54 12.88
CA GLY A 13 -5.55 -5.22 12.43
C GLY A 13 -5.15 -5.17 10.98
N ARG A 14 -5.64 -6.08 10.16
CA ARG A 14 -5.25 -6.14 8.76
C ARG A 14 -6.40 -5.71 7.87
N ILE A 15 -6.06 -5.13 6.73
CA ILE A 15 -7.02 -4.91 5.67
C ILE A 15 -6.47 -5.55 4.41
N VAL A 16 -7.38 -5.90 3.50
CA VAL A 16 -6.99 -6.47 2.23
C VAL A 16 -6.94 -5.37 1.19
N ILE A 17 -5.83 -5.23 0.52
CA ILE A 17 -5.71 -4.31 -0.59
C ILE A 17 -6.28 -5.01 -1.81
N PRO A 18 -7.34 -4.47 -2.43
CA PRO A 18 -7.98 -5.15 -3.54
C PRO A 18 -7.02 -5.42 -4.69
N LYS A 19 -7.31 -6.48 -5.41
CA LYS A 19 -6.45 -6.90 -6.50
C LYS A 19 -6.28 -5.80 -7.54
N ASP A 20 -7.34 -5.07 -7.83
CA ASP A 20 -7.27 -4.00 -8.82
C ASP A 20 -6.31 -2.91 -8.39
N VAL A 21 -6.29 -2.58 -7.10
CA VAL A 21 -5.37 -1.58 -6.59
C VAL A 21 -3.95 -2.09 -6.69
N ARG A 22 -3.73 -3.34 -6.30
CA ARG A 22 -2.39 -3.91 -6.38
C ARG A 22 -1.88 -3.92 -7.81
N ARG A 23 -2.77 -4.22 -8.75
CA ARG A 23 -2.37 -4.26 -10.15
C ARG A 23 -2.04 -2.87 -10.67
N THR A 24 -2.85 -1.89 -10.28
CA THR A 24 -2.63 -0.52 -10.72
C THR A 24 -1.28 0.00 -10.28
N PHE A 25 -0.86 -0.34 -9.07
CA PHE A 25 0.41 0.12 -8.54
C PHE A 25 1.50 -0.93 -8.64
N ASN A 26 1.19 -2.05 -9.29
CA ASN A 26 2.18 -3.09 -9.51
C ASN A 26 2.76 -3.62 -8.20
N ILE A 27 1.89 -3.89 -7.25
CA ILE A 27 2.28 -4.34 -5.93
C ILE A 27 2.21 -5.86 -5.88
N SER A 28 3.30 -6.47 -5.45
CA SER A 28 3.39 -7.92 -5.37
C SER A 28 3.83 -8.34 -3.99
N SER A 29 3.68 -9.62 -3.72
CA SER A 29 4.12 -10.18 -2.46
C SER A 29 5.60 -9.86 -2.24
N GLY A 30 5.91 -9.42 -1.05
CA GLY A 30 7.29 -9.08 -0.72
C GLY A 30 7.65 -7.63 -0.95
N ASP A 31 6.78 -6.88 -1.61
CA ASP A 31 7.06 -5.46 -1.81
C ASP A 31 6.91 -4.70 -0.50
N ASP A 32 7.67 -3.65 -0.37
CA ASP A 32 7.61 -2.80 0.80
C ASP A 32 6.56 -1.72 0.62
N ILE A 33 5.76 -1.54 1.64
CA ILE A 33 4.74 -0.50 1.65
C ILE A 33 5.01 0.38 2.85
N SER A 34 5.20 1.66 2.61
CA SER A 34 5.36 2.60 3.71
C SER A 34 4.01 3.07 4.18
N ILE A 35 3.92 3.36 5.46
CA ILE A 35 2.70 3.86 6.07
C ILE A 35 3.03 5.22 6.67
N THR A 36 2.35 6.24 6.20
CA THR A 36 2.55 7.59 6.69
C THR A 36 1.26 8.08 7.35
N LEU A 37 1.40 8.73 8.47
CA LEU A 37 0.25 9.24 9.20
C LEU A 37 0.08 10.72 8.92
N ALA A 38 -1.11 11.08 8.51
CA ALA A 38 -1.49 12.49 8.36
C ALA A 38 -2.49 12.80 9.46
N ASN A 39 -3.05 14.00 9.46
CA ASN A 39 -3.95 14.41 10.53
C ASN A 39 -5.10 13.44 10.73
N ASP A 40 -5.73 13.05 9.66
CA ASP A 40 -6.90 12.20 9.75
C ASP A 40 -6.82 11.04 8.77
N SER A 41 -5.62 10.69 8.32
CA SER A 41 -5.50 9.71 7.25
C SER A 41 -4.28 8.84 7.45
N ILE A 42 -4.34 7.66 6.87
CA ILE A 42 -3.21 6.76 6.76
C ILE A 42 -2.90 6.64 5.28
N ILE A 43 -1.68 6.94 4.92
CA ILE A 43 -1.28 6.92 3.52
C ILE A 43 -0.36 5.74 3.30
N LEU A 44 -0.74 4.87 2.38
CA LEU A 44 0.07 3.72 2.01
C LEU A 44 0.72 4.01 0.68
N LYS A 45 2.01 3.72 0.61
CA LYS A 45 2.75 4.00 -0.60
C LYS A 45 3.70 2.87 -0.89
N LYS A 46 3.73 2.42 -2.14
CA LYS A 46 4.68 1.40 -2.53
C LYS A 46 6.06 2.01 -2.60
N GLU A 47 7.02 1.38 -1.93
CA GLU A 47 8.38 1.83 -1.95
C GLU A 47 9.12 1.17 -3.09
N GLU A 48 9.91 1.95 -3.80
CA GLU A 48 10.71 1.41 -4.88
C GLU A 48 11.97 0.82 -4.32
N LYS A 49 12.33 -0.33 -4.84
CA LYS A 49 13.60 -0.90 -4.45
C LYS A 49 14.69 -0.21 -5.25
N ASN A 50 15.67 0.26 -4.52
CA ASN A 50 16.72 1.01 -5.18
C ASN A 50 17.97 0.17 -5.23
N GLU A 51 17.97 -0.80 -6.09
CA GLU A 51 19.03 -1.78 -6.12
C GLU A 51 20.28 -1.34 -6.78
N LYS A 52 20.22 -0.38 -7.60
CA LYS A 52 21.41 0.07 -8.27
C LYS A 52 22.37 0.70 -7.33
N ILE A 53 21.90 0.93 -6.20
CA ILE A 53 22.83 1.44 -5.26
C ILE A 53 23.83 0.44 -4.87
N HIS A 54 23.84 -0.05 -4.83
CA HIS A 54 24.68 -0.72 -4.46
C HIS A 54 25.51 -0.86 -4.63
N SER A 55 25.55 -0.48 -4.73
CA SER A 55 26.19 -0.53 -4.98
C SER A 55 26.72 -0.60 -4.71
#